data_f2796e94984640b60d716ac935cf929d
#
_entry.id   f2796e94984640b60d716ac935cf929d
#
_cell.length_a   1.000
_cell.length_b   1.000
_cell.length_c   1.000
_cell.angle_alpha   90.00
_cell.angle_beta   90.00
_cell.angle_gamma   90.00
#
_symmetry.space_group_name_H-M   'P 1'
#
loop_
_entity.id
_entity.type
_entity.pdbx_description
1 polymer ?
#
loop_
_entity_poly.entity_id
_entity_poly.type
_entity_poly.pdbx_seq_one_letter_code
_entity_poly.pdbx_strand_id
1 'polypeptide(L)'
;ISAGYAITPRWSVGAGLSQDILGRDGGAQLNTSVSYTLPVTQQTRVVFGAGASFGDRTYLRARFGVPAVAGGAGPSRLPAYEPGGGLYSVDLGVDVMTALSRHWVVWGGVGASQVQGDARRSPLTVRPTSFSASLGLAYRCCR
;
A
#
# COMPACT_ATOMS: atom_id res chain seq x y z
N ILE A 1 6.19 -13.48 2.46
CA ILE A 1 5.47 -14.49 1.66
C ILE A 1 4.24 -13.82 1.09
N SER A 2 3.98 -14.00 -0.21
CA SER A 2 2.76 -13.48 -0.86
C SER A 2 2.14 -14.55 -1.74
N ALA A 3 0.82 -14.51 -1.85
CA ALA A 3 0.04 -15.38 -2.71
C ALA A 3 -1.04 -14.55 -3.41
N GLY A 4 -1.31 -14.90 -4.67
CA GLY A 4 -2.39 -14.31 -5.45
C GLY A 4 -3.20 -15.39 -6.14
N TYR A 5 -4.50 -15.18 -6.23
CA TYR A 5 -5.41 -16.09 -6.87
C TYR A 5 -6.37 -15.37 -7.82
N ALA A 6 -6.46 -15.84 -9.05
CA ALA A 6 -7.45 -15.37 -10.02
C ALA A 6 -8.75 -16.14 -9.83
N ILE A 7 -9.76 -15.49 -9.29
CA ILE A 7 -11.09 -16.08 -9.09
C ILE A 7 -11.80 -16.26 -10.44
N THR A 8 -11.64 -15.29 -11.31
CA THR A 8 -12.13 -15.31 -12.69
C THR A 8 -11.10 -14.61 -13.58
N PRO A 9 -11.22 -14.65 -14.92
CA PRO A 9 -10.35 -13.89 -15.80
C PRO A 9 -10.33 -12.36 -15.56
N ARG A 10 -11.29 -11.85 -14.79
CA ARG A 10 -11.42 -10.43 -14.47
C ARG A 10 -11.15 -10.10 -13.01
N TRP A 11 -11.39 -11.03 -12.10
CA TRP A 11 -11.23 -10.83 -10.67
C TRP A 11 -10.03 -11.57 -10.13
N SER A 12 -9.18 -10.86 -9.42
CA SER A 12 -8.08 -11.47 -8.66
C SER A 12 -8.02 -10.93 -7.23
N VAL A 13 -7.57 -11.79 -6.34
CA VAL A 13 -7.34 -11.47 -4.94
C VAL A 13 -5.90 -11.80 -4.60
N GLY A 14 -5.32 -11.04 -3.68
CA GLY A 14 -3.98 -11.27 -3.20
C GLY A 14 -3.88 -11.08 -1.70
N ALA A 15 -2.97 -11.80 -1.10
CA ALA A 15 -2.58 -11.60 0.28
C ALA A 15 -1.06 -11.72 0.40
N GLY A 16 -0.45 -10.86 1.21
CA GLY A 16 0.98 -10.87 1.48
C GLY A 16 1.24 -10.71 2.97
N LEU A 17 2.00 -11.62 3.53
CA LEU A 17 2.49 -11.56 4.91
C LEU A 17 3.97 -11.22 4.89
N SER A 18 4.33 -10.16 5.59
CA SER A 18 5.69 -9.76 5.86
C SER A 18 5.95 -9.78 7.36
N GLN A 19 6.98 -10.45 7.79
CA GLN A 19 7.36 -10.55 9.20
C GLN A 19 8.86 -10.29 9.32
N ASP A 20 9.24 -9.53 10.32
CA ASP A 20 10.64 -9.36 10.68
C ASP A 20 11.17 -10.62 11.39
N ILE A 21 11.95 -11.42 10.67
CA ILE A 21 12.58 -12.64 11.20
C ILE A 21 13.96 -12.39 11.82
N LEU A 22 14.47 -11.17 11.69
CA LEU A 22 15.79 -10.80 12.22
C LEU A 22 15.74 -10.19 13.62
N GLY A 23 14.54 -10.12 14.24
CA GLY A 23 14.36 -9.65 15.61
C GLY A 23 14.71 -8.16 15.80
N ARG A 24 14.52 -7.33 14.75
CA ARG A 24 14.79 -5.89 14.80
C ARG A 24 13.56 -5.06 15.20
N ASP A 25 12.64 -5.68 15.92
CA ASP A 25 11.36 -5.08 16.35
C ASP A 25 10.47 -4.56 15.20
N GLY A 26 10.65 -5.13 14.01
CA GLY A 26 9.91 -4.74 12.81
C GLY A 26 8.46 -5.24 12.78
N GLY A 27 8.12 -6.25 13.61
CA GLY A 27 6.77 -6.80 13.72
C GLY A 27 6.29 -7.55 12.48
N ALA A 28 4.97 -7.75 12.39
CA ALA A 28 4.32 -8.42 11.27
C ALA A 28 3.31 -7.52 10.58
N GLN A 29 3.23 -7.64 9.26
CA GLN A 29 2.31 -6.91 8.40
C GLN A 29 1.59 -7.88 7.46
N LEU A 30 0.28 -7.75 7.37
CA LEU A 30 -0.57 -8.44 6.40
C LEU A 30 -1.13 -7.41 5.42
N ASN A 31 -0.92 -7.64 4.13
CA ASN A 31 -1.53 -6.87 3.05
C ASN A 31 -2.54 -7.75 2.33
N THR A 32 -3.71 -7.23 2.08
CA THR A 32 -4.74 -7.88 1.28
C THR A 32 -5.13 -6.98 0.12
N SER A 33 -5.44 -7.58 -1.02
CA SER A 33 -5.84 -6.83 -2.21
C SER A 33 -6.89 -7.57 -3.01
N VAL A 34 -7.72 -6.80 -3.67
CA VAL A 34 -8.66 -7.27 -4.68
C VAL A 34 -8.51 -6.39 -5.91
N SER A 35 -8.53 -6.99 -7.09
CA SER A 35 -8.49 -6.22 -8.33
C SER A 35 -9.49 -6.77 -9.35
N TYR A 36 -10.01 -5.84 -10.14
CA TYR A 36 -10.92 -6.10 -11.24
C TYR A 36 -10.34 -5.58 -12.54
N THR A 37 -10.16 -6.45 -13.50
CA THR A 37 -9.63 -6.13 -14.83
C THR A 37 -10.76 -5.99 -15.84
N LEU A 38 -10.92 -4.78 -16.38
CA LEU A 38 -11.86 -4.46 -17.46
C LEU A 38 -11.11 -4.37 -18.79
N PRO A 39 -11.27 -5.32 -19.70
CA PRO A 39 -10.78 -5.18 -21.05
C PRO A 39 -11.66 -4.19 -21.82
N VAL A 40 -11.14 -3.01 -22.11
CA VAL A 40 -11.86 -1.96 -22.86
C VAL A 40 -11.73 -2.22 -24.36
N THR A 41 -10.54 -2.61 -24.80
CA THR A 41 -10.27 -3.06 -26.16
C THR A 41 -9.31 -4.25 -26.14
N GLN A 42 -9.01 -4.84 -27.30
CA GLN A 42 -7.98 -5.88 -27.41
C GLN A 42 -6.56 -5.40 -27.02
N GLN A 43 -6.35 -4.09 -27.02
CA GLN A 43 -5.06 -3.46 -26.76
C GLN A 43 -5.04 -2.69 -25.44
N THR A 44 -6.22 -2.38 -24.87
CA THR A 44 -6.36 -1.54 -23.69
C THR A 44 -7.11 -2.27 -22.59
N ARG A 45 -6.54 -2.27 -21.40
CA ARG A 45 -7.18 -2.78 -20.18
C ARG A 45 -7.09 -1.75 -19.07
N VAL A 46 -8.13 -1.70 -18.28
CA VAL A 46 -8.23 -0.90 -17.05
C VAL A 46 -8.31 -1.86 -15.87
N VAL A 47 -7.53 -1.61 -14.84
CA VAL A 47 -7.53 -2.40 -13.60
C VAL A 47 -7.95 -1.50 -12.46
N PHE A 48 -9.02 -1.87 -11.78
CA PHE A 48 -9.44 -1.27 -10.54
C PHE A 48 -8.89 -2.12 -9.40
N GLY A 49 -8.22 -1.48 -8.45
CA GLY A 49 -7.63 -2.13 -7.29
C GLY A 49 -8.11 -1.53 -5.99
N ALA A 50 -8.30 -2.38 -5.00
CA ALA A 50 -8.52 -1.99 -3.62
C ALA A 50 -7.66 -2.87 -2.71
N GLY A 51 -7.11 -2.29 -1.65
CA GLY A 51 -6.26 -2.99 -0.71
C GLY A 51 -6.51 -2.56 0.73
N ALA A 52 -6.10 -3.41 1.64
CA ALA A 52 -6.09 -3.13 3.07
C ALA A 52 -4.83 -3.72 3.70
N SER A 53 -4.23 -2.93 4.58
CA SER A 53 -2.99 -3.29 5.27
C SER A 53 -3.22 -3.33 6.77
N PHE A 54 -2.82 -4.44 7.36
CA PHE A 54 -2.91 -4.70 8.80
C PHE A 54 -1.50 -4.84 9.37
N GLY A 55 -1.26 -4.29 10.53
CA GLY A 55 -0.01 -4.44 11.25
C GLY A 55 -0.25 -4.94 12.67
N ASP A 56 0.68 -5.70 13.19
CA ASP A 56 0.68 -6.02 14.61
C ASP A 56 1.12 -4.79 15.43
N ARG A 57 1.00 -4.89 16.76
CA ARG A 57 1.38 -3.79 17.66
C ARG A 57 2.84 -3.40 17.50
N THR A 58 3.74 -4.35 17.30
CA THR A 58 5.17 -4.12 17.15
C THR A 58 5.45 -3.34 15.87
N TYR A 59 4.84 -3.73 14.76
CA TYR A 59 4.96 -3.05 13.48
C TYR A 59 4.44 -1.60 13.55
N LEU A 60 3.25 -1.41 14.13
CA LEU A 60 2.65 -0.08 14.23
C LEU A 60 3.40 0.82 15.21
N ARG A 61 3.94 0.26 16.32
CA ARG A 61 4.79 1.00 17.24
C ARG A 61 6.08 1.46 16.57
N ALA A 62 6.73 0.60 15.78
CA ALA A 62 7.96 0.94 15.06
C ALA A 62 7.76 2.07 14.03
N ARG A 63 6.56 2.16 13.43
CA ARG A 63 6.26 3.14 12.38
C ARG A 63 5.53 4.38 12.83
N PHE A 64 4.63 4.25 13.77
CA PHE A 64 3.70 5.29 14.22
C PHE A 64 3.83 5.60 15.72
N GLY A 65 4.65 4.85 16.45
CA GLY A 65 4.89 5.05 17.86
C GLY A 65 5.80 6.25 18.10
N VAL A 66 5.52 6.97 19.18
CA VAL A 66 6.40 8.01 19.73
C VAL A 66 6.84 7.57 21.11
N PRO A 67 8.13 7.23 21.32
CA PRO A 67 8.59 6.79 22.63
C PRO A 67 8.48 7.92 23.65
N ALA A 68 8.11 7.56 24.88
CA ALA A 68 8.21 8.46 26.01
C ALA A 68 9.69 8.66 26.37
N VAL A 69 10.31 9.69 25.82
CA VAL A 69 11.71 10.00 26.17
C VAL A 69 11.75 10.57 27.57
N ALA A 70 12.30 9.81 28.52
CA ALA A 70 12.57 10.28 29.83
C ALA A 70 13.57 11.45 29.81
N GLY A 71 13.16 12.61 30.27
CA GLY A 71 14.05 13.70 30.64
C GLY A 71 14.61 14.58 29.55
N GLY A 72 13.88 15.55 29.11
CA GLY A 72 14.38 16.70 28.36
C GLY A 72 13.23 17.66 28.02
N ALA A 73 13.27 18.83 28.58
CA ALA A 73 12.30 19.91 28.32
C ALA A 73 12.71 20.63 27.03
N GLY A 74 11.88 20.51 25.95
CA GLY A 74 12.03 21.28 24.74
C GLY A 74 10.67 21.48 24.06
N PRO A 75 10.44 22.60 23.35
CA PRO A 75 9.14 22.99 22.80
C PRO A 75 8.68 22.16 21.59
N SER A 76 9.45 21.17 21.16
CA SER A 76 9.19 20.38 19.94
C SER A 76 8.81 18.92 20.22
N ARG A 77 8.25 18.60 21.38
CA ARG A 77 7.95 17.21 21.74
C ARG A 77 6.59 16.80 21.26
N LEU A 78 6.59 15.79 20.40
CA LEU A 78 5.40 15.03 20.11
C LEU A 78 5.00 14.24 21.37
N PRO A 79 3.72 14.21 21.74
CA PRO A 79 3.25 13.41 22.86
C PRO A 79 3.57 11.93 22.62
N ALA A 80 3.95 11.22 23.69
CA ALA A 80 4.18 9.78 23.64
C ALA A 80 2.93 9.08 23.09
N TYR A 81 3.11 8.20 22.14
CA TYR A 81 2.01 7.51 21.49
C TYR A 81 2.34 6.05 21.21
N GLU A 82 1.50 5.15 21.68
CA GLU A 82 1.61 3.71 21.46
C GLU A 82 0.39 3.19 20.71
N PRO A 83 0.50 2.98 19.39
CA PRO A 83 -0.58 2.41 18.60
C PRO A 83 -0.81 0.94 18.93
N GLY A 84 -2.07 0.52 18.94
CA GLY A 84 -2.47 -0.88 18.96
C GLY A 84 -2.23 -1.56 17.61
N GLY A 85 -2.39 -2.89 17.53
CA GLY A 85 -2.41 -3.63 16.28
C GLY A 85 -3.75 -3.50 15.54
N GLY A 86 -3.76 -3.70 14.22
CA GLY A 86 -4.99 -3.74 13.42
C GLY A 86 -4.84 -3.12 12.04
N LEU A 87 -5.98 -2.75 11.46
CA LEU A 87 -6.04 -2.05 10.17
C LEU A 87 -5.39 -0.67 10.30
N TYR A 88 -4.36 -0.41 9.49
CA TYR A 88 -3.67 0.88 9.51
C TYR A 88 -3.73 1.63 8.17
N SER A 89 -4.04 0.95 7.05
CA SER A 89 -4.16 1.61 5.76
C SER A 89 -5.21 0.93 4.88
N VAL A 90 -5.90 1.74 4.11
CA VAL A 90 -6.77 1.31 3.00
C VAL A 90 -6.32 2.06 1.77
N ASP A 91 -6.23 1.37 0.64
CA ASP A 91 -5.82 1.92 -0.63
C ASP A 91 -6.80 1.58 -1.75
N LEU A 92 -6.95 2.52 -2.67
CA LEU A 92 -7.73 2.39 -3.90
C LEU A 92 -6.89 2.86 -5.06
N GLY A 93 -6.99 2.20 -6.20
CA GLY A 93 -6.25 2.59 -7.40
C GLY A 93 -6.96 2.21 -8.69
N VAL A 94 -6.59 2.93 -9.73
CA VAL A 94 -7.01 2.64 -11.10
C VAL A 94 -5.77 2.71 -11.98
N ASP A 95 -5.50 1.63 -12.69
CA ASP A 95 -4.40 1.50 -13.63
C ASP A 95 -4.92 1.26 -15.03
N VAL A 96 -4.30 1.90 -16.00
CA VAL A 96 -4.59 1.74 -17.42
C VAL A 96 -3.34 1.25 -18.11
N MET A 97 -3.47 0.24 -18.94
CA MET A 97 -2.40 -0.23 -19.81
C MET A 97 -2.91 -0.35 -21.22
N THR A 98 -2.18 0.24 -22.16
CA THR A 98 -2.53 0.19 -23.59
C THR A 98 -1.31 -0.09 -24.45
N ALA A 99 -1.48 -1.00 -25.42
CA ALA A 99 -0.48 -1.24 -26.44
C ALA A 99 -0.70 -0.24 -27.58
N LEU A 100 0.19 0.73 -27.73
CA LEU A 100 0.16 1.69 -28.83
C LEU A 100 0.57 1.06 -30.17
N SER A 101 1.47 0.08 -30.10
CA SER A 101 1.93 -0.68 -31.25
C SER A 101 2.44 -2.05 -30.82
N ARG A 102 2.96 -2.85 -31.78
CA ARG A 102 3.59 -4.15 -31.45
C ARG A 102 4.78 -4.03 -30.49
N HIS A 103 5.42 -2.86 -30.44
CA HIS A 103 6.63 -2.63 -29.67
C HIS A 103 6.44 -1.67 -28.48
N TRP A 104 5.42 -0.85 -28.49
CA TRP A 104 5.22 0.17 -27.47
C TRP A 104 4.00 -0.09 -26.62
N VAL A 105 4.20 -0.07 -25.33
CA VAL A 105 3.13 -0.16 -24.32
C VAL A 105 3.24 1.04 -23.39
N VAL A 106 2.13 1.75 -23.25
CA VAL A 106 1.97 2.81 -22.23
C VAL A 106 1.17 2.24 -21.07
N TRP A 107 1.58 2.59 -19.89
CA TRP A 107 0.80 2.31 -18.69
C TRP A 107 0.79 3.55 -17.80
N GLY A 108 -0.27 3.73 -17.04
CA GLY A 108 -0.40 4.79 -16.08
C GLY A 108 -1.44 4.43 -15.03
N GLY A 109 -1.33 5.03 -13.86
CA GLY A 109 -2.24 4.77 -12.77
C GLY A 109 -2.37 5.95 -11.85
N VAL A 110 -3.49 6.00 -11.16
CA VAL A 110 -3.76 6.92 -10.05
C VAL A 110 -4.23 6.12 -8.85
N GLY A 111 -3.83 6.55 -7.68
CA GLY A 111 -4.20 5.88 -6.45
C GLY A 111 -4.39 6.86 -5.31
N ALA A 112 -5.20 6.44 -4.34
CA ALA A 112 -5.36 7.11 -3.07
C ALA A 112 -5.19 6.07 -1.95
N SER A 113 -4.48 6.45 -0.90
CA SER A 113 -4.37 5.65 0.30
C SER A 113 -4.71 6.48 1.52
N GLN A 114 -5.37 5.86 2.47
CA GLN A 114 -5.78 6.49 3.72
C GLN A 114 -5.32 5.68 4.91
N VAL A 115 -4.59 6.34 5.79
CA VAL A 115 -4.20 5.78 7.09
C VAL A 115 -5.43 5.72 7.99
N GLN A 116 -5.62 4.59 8.65
CA GLN A 116 -6.80 4.25 9.46
C GLN A 116 -6.41 3.92 10.92
N GLY A 117 -7.43 3.80 11.75
CA GLY A 117 -7.29 3.32 13.13
C GLY A 117 -6.33 4.15 13.98
N ASP A 118 -5.55 3.47 14.78
CA ASP A 118 -4.57 4.08 15.68
C ASP A 118 -3.43 4.78 14.94
N ALA A 119 -3.04 4.27 13.77
CA ALA A 119 -2.01 4.92 12.94
C ALA A 119 -2.42 6.34 12.52
N ARG A 120 -3.72 6.59 12.27
CA ARG A 120 -4.26 7.92 11.95
C ARG A 120 -4.17 8.90 13.13
N ARG A 121 -4.23 8.41 14.35
CA ARG A 121 -4.18 9.22 15.59
C ARG A 121 -2.74 9.53 16.01
N SER A 122 -1.76 8.93 15.37
CA SER A 122 -0.35 9.17 15.68
C SER A 122 0.03 10.62 15.41
N PRO A 123 0.77 11.27 16.31
CA PRO A 123 1.33 12.61 16.09
C PRO A 123 2.29 12.68 14.89
N LEU A 124 2.80 11.54 14.42
CA LEU A 124 3.63 11.42 13.22
C LEU A 124 2.82 11.47 11.93
N THR A 125 1.51 11.23 11.98
CA THR A 125 0.63 11.20 10.82
C THR A 125 0.15 12.61 10.48
N VAL A 126 0.95 13.38 9.75
CA VAL A 126 0.64 14.76 9.35
C VAL A 126 -0.48 14.80 8.31
N ARG A 127 -0.51 13.84 7.40
CA ARG A 127 -1.55 13.70 6.36
C ARG A 127 -2.07 12.27 6.33
N PRO A 128 -3.28 12.01 6.79
CA PRO A 128 -3.84 10.66 6.80
C PRO A 128 -4.23 10.14 5.40
N THR A 129 -4.34 11.02 4.41
CA THR A 129 -4.66 10.67 3.03
C THR A 129 -3.53 11.09 2.11
N SER A 130 -3.11 10.18 1.24
CA SER A 130 -2.11 10.42 0.20
C SER A 130 -2.65 10.03 -1.17
N PHE A 131 -2.20 10.75 -2.19
CA PHE A 131 -2.51 10.48 -3.59
C PHE A 131 -1.22 10.18 -4.33
N SER A 132 -1.31 9.26 -5.29
CA SER A 132 -0.21 8.89 -6.16
C SER A 132 -0.67 8.89 -7.61
N ALA A 133 0.23 9.24 -8.51
CA ALA A 133 0.05 9.09 -9.94
C ALA A 133 1.34 8.55 -10.54
N SER A 134 1.21 7.65 -11.50
CA SER A 134 2.33 7.04 -12.21
C SER A 134 2.05 7.01 -13.70
N LEU A 135 3.10 7.14 -14.49
CA LEU A 135 3.06 7.00 -15.94
C LEU A 135 4.34 6.34 -16.40
N GLY A 136 4.22 5.42 -17.34
CA GLY A 136 5.37 4.71 -17.88
C GLY A 136 5.18 4.33 -19.34
N LEU A 137 6.29 4.20 -20.03
CA LEU A 137 6.40 3.74 -21.39
C LEU A 137 7.37 2.56 -21.45
N ALA A 138 6.96 1.46 -22.03
CA ALA A 138 7.80 0.29 -22.21
C ALA A 138 7.95 -0.05 -23.69
N TYR A 139 9.17 -0.36 -24.10
CA TYR A 139 9.50 -0.87 -25.42
C TYR A 139 9.74 -2.38 -25.35
N ARG A 140 9.00 -3.13 -26.13
CA ARG A 140 9.22 -4.58 -26.30
C ARG A 140 10.24 -4.80 -27.42
N CYS A 141 11.47 -5.12 -27.05
CA CYS A 141 12.49 -5.55 -27.99
C CYS A 141 12.29 -7.03 -28.30
N CYS A 142 12.29 -7.37 -29.56
CA CYS A 142 12.51 -8.71 -30.12
C CYS A 142 11.62 -9.87 -29.60
N ARG A 143 10.79 -10.34 -30.49
CA ARG A 143 10.34 -11.74 -30.53
C ARG A 143 10.54 -12.27 -31.94
#